data_b0726151051ac2ff65f4eaeb8c52568f
#
_entry.id   b0726151051ac2ff65f4eaeb8c52568f
#
_cell.length_a   1.000
_cell.length_b   1.000
_cell.length_c   1.000
_cell.angle_alpha   90.00
_cell.angle_beta   90.00
_cell.angle_gamma   90.00
#
_symmetry.space_group_name_H-M   'P 1'
#
loop_
_entity.id
_entity.type
_entity.pdbx_description
1 polymer ?
#
loop_
_entity_poly.entity_id
_entity_poly.type
_entity_poly.pdbx_seq_one_letter_code
_entity_poly.pdbx_strand_id
1 'polypeptide(L)'
;MKPDGLLAKAERALASADLLLSAGDPEGACNRAYYAMFDSARAALLQIAPDFVEIRTHGGLISAFSQHLVKPGHIPVELGKAINATEDMRVAADYKSEPINLDNAAWAVAEAHRFVVAVRWLVSRNDKA
;
A
#
# COMPACT_ATOMS: atom_id res chain seq x y z
N MET A 1 -2.42 -9.29 -14.36
CA MET A 1 -3.41 -9.44 -13.27
C MET A 1 -4.37 -8.26 -13.31
N LYS A 2 -5.64 -8.49 -13.07
CA LYS A 2 -6.66 -7.43 -13.08
C LYS A 2 -6.69 -6.69 -11.75
N PRO A 3 -7.22 -5.44 -11.73
CA PRO A 3 -7.32 -4.69 -10.47
C PRO A 3 -7.99 -5.47 -9.33
N ASP A 4 -9.07 -6.19 -9.60
CA ASP A 4 -9.78 -6.97 -8.57
C ASP A 4 -8.90 -8.05 -7.96
N GLY A 5 -8.08 -8.72 -8.76
CA GLY A 5 -7.14 -9.73 -8.27
C GLY A 5 -6.07 -9.14 -7.37
N LEU A 6 -5.57 -7.96 -7.74
CA LEU A 6 -4.60 -7.25 -6.91
C LEU A 6 -5.21 -6.76 -5.61
N LEU A 7 -6.46 -6.28 -5.65
CA LEU A 7 -7.16 -5.86 -4.45
C LEU A 7 -7.43 -7.03 -3.51
N ALA A 8 -7.80 -8.20 -4.06
CA ALA A 8 -7.99 -9.41 -3.24
C ALA A 8 -6.67 -9.78 -2.54
N LYS A 9 -5.56 -9.69 -3.26
CA LYS A 9 -4.23 -9.95 -2.70
C LYS A 9 -3.89 -8.93 -1.61
N ALA A 10 -4.20 -7.66 -1.84
CA ALA A 10 -3.99 -6.60 -0.86
C ALA A 10 -4.80 -6.85 0.40
N GLU A 11 -6.04 -7.29 0.28
CA GLU A 11 -6.90 -7.59 1.43
C GLU A 11 -6.38 -8.75 2.25
N ARG A 12 -5.82 -9.78 1.60
CA ARG A 12 -5.18 -10.88 2.32
C ARG A 12 -3.95 -10.41 3.08
N ALA A 13 -3.13 -9.53 2.48
CA ALA A 13 -1.97 -8.95 3.15
C ALA A 13 -2.40 -8.11 4.36
N LEU A 14 -3.50 -7.37 4.21
CA LEU A 14 -4.05 -6.55 5.28
C LEU A 14 -4.52 -7.40 6.45
N ALA A 15 -5.22 -8.50 6.18
CA ALA A 15 -5.66 -9.43 7.22
C ALA A 15 -4.46 -10.04 7.95
N SER A 16 -3.40 -10.37 7.21
CA SER A 16 -2.16 -10.87 7.82
C SER A 16 -1.50 -9.81 8.70
N ALA A 17 -1.51 -8.55 8.26
CA ALA A 17 -0.97 -7.44 9.04
C ALA A 17 -1.70 -7.30 10.38
N ASP A 18 -3.03 -7.39 10.36
CA ASP A 18 -3.84 -7.32 11.58
C ASP A 18 -3.48 -8.45 12.55
N LEU A 19 -3.35 -9.67 12.03
CA LEU A 19 -3.00 -10.83 12.86
C LEU A 19 -1.62 -10.69 13.49
N LEU A 20 -0.64 -10.24 12.70
CA LEU A 20 0.74 -10.07 13.18
C LEU A 20 0.84 -8.95 14.20
N LEU A 21 0.09 -7.87 14.02
CA LEU A 21 0.05 -6.78 15.00
C LEU A 21 -0.52 -7.29 16.32
N SER A 22 -1.62 -8.04 16.27
CA SER A 22 -2.25 -8.64 17.46
C SER A 22 -1.32 -9.63 18.16
N ALA A 23 -0.46 -10.32 17.40
CA ALA A 23 0.49 -11.27 17.95
C ALA A 23 1.75 -10.61 18.52
N GLY A 24 1.88 -9.29 18.40
CA GLY A 24 3.04 -8.57 18.92
C GLY A 24 4.26 -8.64 18.00
N ASP A 25 4.06 -8.82 16.70
CA ASP A 25 5.14 -8.82 15.70
C ASP A 25 5.07 -7.53 14.87
N PRO A 26 5.74 -6.46 15.32
CA PRO A 26 5.66 -5.18 14.62
C PRO A 26 6.32 -5.19 13.24
N GLU A 27 7.43 -5.89 13.08
CA GLU A 27 8.10 -5.95 11.77
C GLU A 27 7.28 -6.72 10.76
N GLY A 28 6.72 -7.86 11.15
CA GLY A 28 5.83 -8.62 10.28
C GLY A 28 4.58 -7.85 9.91
N ALA A 29 3.98 -7.16 10.87
CA ALA A 29 2.79 -6.35 10.65
C ALA A 29 3.08 -5.21 9.66
N CYS A 30 4.18 -4.50 9.85
CA CYS A 30 4.58 -3.40 8.97
C CYS A 30 4.86 -3.90 7.54
N ASN A 31 5.55 -5.04 7.41
CA ASN A 31 5.84 -5.65 6.13
C ASN A 31 4.55 -5.98 5.36
N ARG A 32 3.59 -6.62 6.02
CA ARG A 32 2.32 -6.97 5.39
C ARG A 32 1.47 -5.74 5.08
N ALA A 33 1.50 -4.74 5.96
CA ALA A 33 0.83 -3.46 5.72
C ALA A 33 1.38 -2.78 4.46
N TYR A 34 2.70 -2.76 4.32
CA TYR A 34 3.33 -2.20 3.13
C TYR A 34 2.87 -2.92 1.85
N TYR A 35 2.85 -4.25 1.85
CA TYR A 35 2.42 -5.00 0.67
C TYR A 35 0.93 -4.84 0.38
N ALA A 36 0.10 -4.62 1.38
CA ALA A 36 -1.30 -4.26 1.16
C ALA A 36 -1.40 -2.93 0.39
N MET A 37 -0.62 -1.93 0.78
CA MET A 37 -0.54 -0.65 0.06
C MET A 37 0.03 -0.84 -1.34
N PHE A 38 1.10 -1.61 -1.46
CA PHE A 38 1.79 -1.84 -2.73
C PHE A 38 0.86 -2.49 -3.76
N ASP A 39 0.18 -3.56 -3.38
CA ASP A 39 -0.73 -4.25 -4.29
C ASP A 39 -1.96 -3.39 -4.62
N SER A 40 -2.46 -2.61 -3.65
CA SER A 40 -3.54 -1.65 -3.91
C SER A 40 -3.09 -0.55 -4.86
N ALA A 41 -1.88 -0.04 -4.69
CA ALA A 41 -1.33 0.97 -5.60
C ALA A 41 -1.21 0.43 -7.03
N ARG A 42 -0.80 -0.83 -7.19
CA ARG A 42 -0.77 -1.47 -8.49
C ARG A 42 -2.17 -1.58 -9.10
N ALA A 43 -3.16 -1.94 -8.29
CA ALA A 43 -4.56 -2.01 -8.75
C ALA A 43 -5.04 -0.64 -9.25
N ALA A 44 -4.75 0.41 -8.49
CA ALA A 44 -5.13 1.77 -8.86
C ALA A 44 -4.44 2.22 -10.17
N LEU A 45 -3.15 1.90 -10.31
CA LEU A 45 -2.42 2.23 -11.53
C LEU A 45 -2.96 1.48 -12.74
N LEU A 46 -3.30 0.20 -12.60
CA LEU A 46 -3.91 -0.56 -13.69
C LEU A 46 -5.24 0.07 -14.12
N GLN A 47 -6.01 0.59 -13.17
CA GLN A 47 -7.31 1.17 -13.46
C GLN A 47 -7.18 2.53 -14.16
N ILE A 48 -6.26 3.37 -13.71
CA ILE A 48 -6.16 4.78 -14.14
C ILE A 48 -5.11 4.96 -15.23
N ALA A 49 -4.01 4.22 -15.18
CA ALA A 49 -2.89 4.37 -16.11
C ALA A 49 -2.37 2.99 -16.54
N PRO A 50 -3.16 2.22 -17.31
CA PRO A 50 -2.82 0.84 -17.66
C PRO A 50 -1.49 0.69 -18.41
N ASP A 51 -0.98 1.75 -19.04
CA ASP A 51 0.30 1.71 -19.74
C ASP A 51 1.50 1.56 -18.80
N PHE A 52 1.31 1.68 -17.49
CA PHE A 52 2.38 1.58 -16.50
C PHE A 52 2.41 0.23 -15.77
N VAL A 53 1.83 -0.82 -16.38
CA VAL A 53 1.76 -2.17 -15.77
C VAL A 53 3.12 -2.84 -15.62
N GLU A 54 4.16 -2.37 -16.32
CA GLU A 54 5.49 -2.98 -16.35
C GLU A 54 6.44 -2.46 -15.27
N ILE A 55 5.93 -1.76 -14.27
CA ILE A 55 6.77 -1.23 -13.20
C ILE A 55 7.29 -2.39 -12.35
N ARG A 56 8.62 -2.48 -12.22
CA ARG A 56 9.29 -3.61 -11.55
C ARG A 56 9.94 -3.28 -10.22
N THR A 57 10.11 -2.00 -9.91
CA THR A 57 10.75 -1.59 -8.66
C THR A 57 9.74 -0.94 -7.72
N HIS A 58 10.00 -1.05 -6.41
CA HIS A 58 9.17 -0.41 -5.40
C HIS A 58 9.19 1.11 -5.58
N GLY A 59 10.39 1.69 -5.77
CA GLY A 59 10.52 3.12 -5.99
C GLY A 59 9.81 3.59 -7.24
N GLY A 60 9.90 2.83 -8.32
CA GLY A 60 9.20 3.14 -9.58
C GLY A 60 7.69 3.12 -9.40
N LEU A 61 7.17 2.15 -8.67
CA LEU A 61 5.74 2.08 -8.39
C LEU A 61 5.28 3.28 -7.56
N ILE A 62 5.98 3.62 -6.50
CA ILE A 62 5.62 4.73 -5.62
C ILE A 62 5.66 6.05 -6.39
N SER A 63 6.67 6.24 -7.25
CA SER A 63 6.75 7.43 -8.10
C SER A 63 5.58 7.52 -9.07
N ALA A 64 5.25 6.43 -9.75
CA ALA A 64 4.12 6.39 -10.68
C ALA A 64 2.80 6.63 -9.96
N PHE A 65 2.63 6.05 -8.77
CA PHE A 65 1.44 6.25 -7.95
C PHE A 65 1.29 7.73 -7.58
N SER A 66 2.37 8.36 -7.14
CA SER A 66 2.35 9.79 -6.83
C SER A 66 1.95 10.62 -8.03
N GLN A 67 2.56 10.35 -9.19
CA GLN A 67 2.35 11.15 -10.40
C GLN A 67 0.95 10.97 -10.99
N HIS A 68 0.45 9.74 -11.01
CA HIS A 68 -0.81 9.44 -11.72
C HIS A 68 -2.03 9.39 -10.81
N LEU A 69 -1.87 9.19 -9.52
CA LEU A 69 -3.00 9.06 -8.59
C LEU A 69 -3.08 10.20 -7.59
N VAL A 70 -1.94 10.59 -7.01
CA VAL A 70 -1.93 11.60 -5.93
C VAL A 70 -1.99 13.01 -6.52
N LYS A 71 -1.09 13.35 -7.44
CA LYS A 71 -1.05 14.70 -8.02
C LYS A 71 -2.36 15.10 -8.69
N PRO A 72 -3.00 14.23 -9.48
CA PRO A 72 -4.29 14.58 -10.08
C PRO A 72 -5.45 14.61 -9.10
N GLY A 73 -5.27 14.14 -7.87
CA GLY A 73 -6.31 14.18 -6.84
C GLY A 73 -7.20 12.94 -6.75
N HIS A 74 -6.84 11.84 -7.40
CA HIS A 74 -7.60 10.60 -7.30
C HIS A 74 -7.47 9.96 -5.92
N ILE A 75 -6.32 10.13 -5.28
CA ILE A 75 -5.99 9.57 -3.97
C ILE A 75 -5.47 10.70 -3.09
N PRO A 76 -5.88 10.79 -1.81
CA PRO A 76 -5.39 11.84 -0.91
C PRO A 76 -3.88 11.81 -0.73
N VAL A 77 -3.29 12.99 -0.57
CA VAL A 77 -1.83 13.13 -0.44
C VAL A 77 -1.30 12.40 0.80
N GLU A 78 -2.09 12.30 1.85
CA GLU A 78 -1.73 11.60 3.08
C GLU A 78 -1.42 10.13 2.83
N LEU A 79 -2.13 9.50 1.89
CA LEU A 79 -1.91 8.09 1.56
C LEU A 79 -0.63 7.90 0.74
N GLY A 80 -0.30 8.87 -0.12
CA GLY A 80 0.99 8.88 -0.80
C GLY A 80 2.15 8.99 0.17
N LYS A 81 1.99 9.83 1.20
CA LYS A 81 3.00 9.94 2.26
C LYS A 81 3.09 8.66 3.08
N ALA A 82 1.94 8.01 3.34
CA ALA A 82 1.91 6.80 4.14
C ALA A 82 2.67 5.64 3.50
N ILE A 83 2.52 5.43 2.19
CA ILE A 83 3.25 4.35 1.53
C ILE A 83 4.76 4.61 1.53
N ASN A 84 5.17 5.86 1.34
CA ASN A 84 6.59 6.24 1.43
C ASN A 84 7.16 6.01 2.82
N ALA A 85 6.46 6.46 3.86
CA ALA A 85 6.92 6.30 5.24
C ALA A 85 7.00 4.83 5.65
N THR A 86 6.04 4.02 5.20
CA THR A 86 6.02 2.60 5.52
C THR A 86 7.15 1.87 4.82
N GLU A 87 7.45 2.23 3.57
CA GLU A 87 8.61 1.67 2.85
C GLU A 87 9.91 2.03 3.57
N ASP A 88 10.05 3.27 4.02
CA ASP A 88 11.25 3.70 4.74
C ASP A 88 11.44 2.90 6.03
N MET A 89 10.36 2.67 6.79
CA MET A 89 10.42 1.86 8.00
C MET A 89 10.85 0.43 7.70
N ARG A 90 10.28 -0.17 6.65
CA ARG A 90 10.60 -1.54 6.26
C ARG A 90 12.07 -1.68 5.85
N VAL A 91 12.56 -0.75 5.04
CA VAL A 91 13.95 -0.76 4.58
C VAL A 91 14.90 -0.55 5.75
N ALA A 92 14.60 0.36 6.65
CA ALA A 92 15.45 0.62 7.82
C ALA A 92 15.55 -0.62 8.72
N ALA A 93 14.44 -1.33 8.92
CA ALA A 93 14.43 -2.57 9.72
C ALA A 93 15.27 -3.66 9.07
N ASP A 94 15.15 -3.83 7.74
CA ASP A 94 15.84 -4.89 7.01
C ASP A 94 17.34 -4.62 6.85
N TYR A 95 17.74 -3.37 6.56
CA TYR A 95 19.11 -3.06 6.14
C TYR A 95 19.91 -2.27 7.17
N LYS A 96 19.26 -1.60 8.10
CA LYS A 96 19.94 -0.79 9.14
C LYS A 96 19.75 -1.37 10.53
N SER A 97 19.06 -2.50 10.63
CA SER A 97 18.73 -3.16 11.90
C SER A 97 18.05 -2.21 12.89
N GLU A 98 17.26 -1.25 12.39
CA GLU A 98 16.45 -0.37 13.23
C GLU A 98 15.12 -1.05 13.51
N PRO A 99 14.84 -1.43 14.76
CA PRO A 99 13.60 -2.14 15.05
C PRO A 99 12.38 -1.22 14.87
N ILE A 100 11.28 -1.84 14.41
CA ILE A 100 9.99 -1.14 14.31
C ILE A 100 9.25 -1.40 15.63
N ASN A 101 8.80 -0.32 16.29
CA ASN A 101 8.03 -0.48 17.51
C ASN A 101 6.55 -0.72 17.19
N LEU A 102 5.79 -1.18 18.21
CA LEU A 102 4.37 -1.51 18.03
C LEU A 102 3.54 -0.30 17.62
N ASP A 103 3.85 0.89 18.14
CA ASP A 103 3.09 2.10 17.80
C ASP A 103 3.25 2.46 16.31
N ASN A 104 4.46 2.36 15.80
CA ASN A 104 4.72 2.65 14.38
C ASN A 104 4.07 1.59 13.48
N ALA A 105 4.12 0.32 13.91
CA ALA A 105 3.47 -0.75 13.16
C ALA A 105 1.94 -0.58 13.17
N ALA A 106 1.36 -0.20 14.29
CA ALA A 106 -0.08 0.05 14.40
C ALA A 106 -0.49 1.20 13.47
N TRP A 107 0.32 2.26 13.41
CA TRP A 107 0.09 3.36 12.49
C TRP A 107 0.10 2.87 11.03
N ALA A 108 1.12 2.08 10.66
CA ALA A 108 1.25 1.56 9.29
C ALA A 108 0.05 0.69 8.92
N VAL A 109 -0.41 -0.17 9.83
CA VAL A 109 -1.57 -1.04 9.58
C VAL A 109 -2.83 -0.20 9.42
N ALA A 110 -3.04 0.81 10.26
CA ALA A 110 -4.20 1.70 10.15
C ALA A 110 -4.18 2.46 8.81
N GLU A 111 -3.03 2.94 8.38
CA GLU A 111 -2.90 3.62 7.10
C GLU A 111 -3.13 2.66 5.93
N ALA A 112 -2.70 1.40 6.07
CA ALA A 112 -2.94 0.38 5.04
C ALA A 112 -4.44 0.12 4.88
N HIS A 113 -5.21 0.10 5.98
CA HIS A 113 -6.66 -0.02 5.91
C HIS A 113 -7.28 1.13 5.12
N ARG A 114 -6.88 2.36 5.42
CA ARG A 114 -7.38 3.54 4.70
C ARG A 114 -7.01 3.49 3.22
N PHE A 115 -5.80 3.07 2.93
CA PHE A 115 -5.27 2.97 1.57
C PHE A 115 -6.10 1.99 0.73
N VAL A 116 -6.34 0.79 1.26
CA VAL A 116 -7.10 -0.25 0.55
C VAL A 116 -8.53 0.21 0.32
N VAL A 117 -9.16 0.83 1.32
CA VAL A 117 -10.52 1.36 1.19
C VAL A 117 -10.59 2.42 0.07
N ALA A 118 -9.64 3.34 0.05
CA ALA A 118 -9.62 4.41 -0.96
C ALA A 118 -9.45 3.85 -2.37
N VAL A 119 -8.56 2.87 -2.54
CA VAL A 119 -8.33 2.26 -3.84
C VAL A 119 -9.53 1.43 -4.27
N ARG A 120 -10.13 0.67 -3.36
CA ARG A 120 -11.33 -0.10 -3.67
C ARG A 120 -12.46 0.80 -4.16
N TRP A 121 -12.66 1.94 -3.49
CA TRP A 121 -13.66 2.91 -3.91
C TRP A 121 -13.36 3.44 -5.32
N LEU A 122 -12.09 3.77 -5.60
CA LEU A 122 -11.67 4.27 -6.90
C LEU A 122 -11.92 3.25 -8.01
N VAL A 123 -11.55 1.99 -7.79
CA VAL A 123 -11.73 0.91 -8.77
C VAL A 123 -13.21 0.64 -9.01
N SER A 124 -14.01 0.55 -7.95
CA SER A 124 -15.45 0.31 -8.07
C SER A 124 -16.17 1.44 -8.78
N ARG A 125 -15.77 2.67 -8.50
CA ARG A 125 -16.39 3.83 -9.13
C ARG A 125 -16.12 3.87 -10.63
N ASN A 126 -14.89 3.57 -11.05
CA ASN A 126 -14.53 3.57 -12.46
C ASN A 126 -15.20 2.43 -13.24
N ASP A 127 -15.41 1.29 -12.58
CA ASP A 127 -16.12 0.17 -13.20
C ASP A 127 -17.57 0.49 -13.53
N LYS A 128 -18.16 1.47 -12.84
CA LYS A 128 -19.55 1.89 -13.05
C LYS A 128 -19.68 3.03 -14.07
N ALA A 129 -18.58 3.60 -14.45
CA ALA A 129 -18.56 4.66 -15.46
C ALA A 129 -18.60 4.05 -16.87
#